data_85d546f67920bcc9cabbd5fc055aac5b
#
_entry.id   85d546f67920bcc9cabbd5fc055aac5b
#
_cell.length_a   1.000
_cell.length_b   1.000
_cell.length_c   1.000
_cell.angle_alpha   90.00
_cell.angle_beta   90.00
_cell.angle_gamma   90.00
#
_symmetry.space_group_name_H-M   'P 1'
#
loop_
_entity.id
_entity.type
_entity.pdbx_description
1 polymer ?
#
loop_
_entity_poly.entity_id
_entity_poly.type
_entity_poly.pdbx_seq_one_letter_code
_entity_poly.pdbx_strand_id
1 'polypeptide(L)'
;WGHNFMGLTDFFIDYVPMYSKFRAVSSILVIAEFTIPLLAIMALKEVVERPQLWNESRKSFYITFALTGGLSLLFALAPGFFFPSYVSSAEMNALQNAIPADQLAPILINLEEIRKSIFTSDAWRSFFVVLIGAVLLWGYCAGKLKAQLLVGLLALLCLVDMWSVNKRYLYDEQFVAKGTEMQPFLEPSETDKQILQDKSLDYRVLNLSVNTFNEN
;
A
#
# COMPACT_ATOMS: atom_id res chain seq x y z
N TRP A 1 7.50 -7.05 -1.76
CA TRP A 1 8.72 -6.99 -2.56
C TRP A 1 9.46 -8.32 -2.48
N GLY A 2 9.79 -8.86 -1.31
CA GLY A 2 10.63 -10.04 -1.17
C GLY A 2 10.21 -11.26 -1.97
N HIS A 3 8.94 -11.63 -1.98
CA HIS A 3 8.48 -12.81 -2.72
C HIS A 3 8.27 -12.58 -4.22
N ASN A 4 8.00 -11.34 -4.63
CA ASN A 4 7.64 -11.04 -6.02
C ASN A 4 8.83 -10.60 -6.88
N PHE A 5 9.91 -10.13 -6.27
CA PHE A 5 11.12 -9.67 -6.97
C PHE A 5 12.37 -9.95 -6.14
N MET A 6 12.69 -11.24 -6.00
CA MET A 6 13.83 -11.72 -5.18
C MET A 6 15.16 -11.13 -5.63
N GLY A 7 15.42 -11.01 -6.92
CA GLY A 7 16.71 -10.50 -7.41
C GLY A 7 17.05 -9.09 -6.91
N LEU A 8 16.07 -8.21 -6.69
CA LEU A 8 16.32 -6.91 -6.07
C LEU A 8 16.62 -7.06 -4.57
N THR A 9 15.90 -7.95 -3.90
CA THR A 9 16.12 -8.23 -2.47
C THR A 9 17.51 -8.79 -2.25
N ASP A 10 17.93 -9.76 -3.06
CA ASP A 10 19.24 -10.38 -3.00
C ASP A 10 20.36 -9.35 -3.26
N PHE A 11 20.17 -8.49 -4.27
CA PHE A 11 21.08 -7.37 -4.52
C PHE A 11 21.28 -6.48 -3.27
N PHE A 12 20.19 -6.10 -2.60
CA PHE A 12 20.27 -5.27 -1.40
C PHE A 12 20.91 -6.01 -0.22
N ILE A 13 20.65 -7.32 -0.08
CA ILE A 13 21.24 -8.15 0.98
C ILE A 13 22.76 -8.28 0.78
N ASP A 14 23.20 -8.47 -0.47
CA ASP A 14 24.59 -8.75 -0.78
C ASP A 14 25.46 -7.49 -0.85
N TYR A 15 24.93 -6.39 -1.37
CA TYR A 15 25.72 -5.20 -1.68
C TYR A 15 25.49 -4.01 -0.76
N VAL A 16 24.36 -3.96 -0.02
CA VAL A 16 24.10 -2.82 0.86
C VAL A 16 24.54 -3.16 2.29
N PRO A 17 25.54 -2.46 2.83
CA PRO A 17 26.03 -2.71 4.19
C PRO A 17 24.92 -2.61 5.22
N MET A 18 24.88 -3.52 6.16
CA MET A 18 23.93 -3.58 7.26
C MET A 18 22.49 -3.98 6.88
N TYR A 19 22.14 -4.03 5.58
CA TYR A 19 20.77 -4.35 5.15
C TYR A 19 20.27 -5.71 5.66
N SER A 20 21.14 -6.72 5.64
CA SER A 20 20.85 -8.08 6.15
C SER A 20 20.67 -8.14 7.68
N LYS A 21 21.03 -7.09 8.41
CA LYS A 21 20.90 -7.01 9.87
C LYS A 21 19.56 -6.44 10.33
N PHE A 22 18.82 -5.80 9.42
CA PHE A 22 17.50 -5.27 9.74
C PHE A 22 16.43 -6.35 9.62
N ARG A 23 15.65 -6.53 10.68
CA ARG A 23 14.55 -7.50 10.74
C ARG A 23 13.36 -7.09 9.84
N ALA A 24 13.11 -5.80 9.70
CA ALA A 24 12.03 -5.24 8.90
C ALA A 24 12.57 -4.46 7.71
N VAL A 25 12.89 -5.17 6.64
CA VAL A 25 13.40 -4.59 5.39
C VAL A 25 12.40 -3.63 4.73
N SER A 26 11.11 -3.83 4.96
CA SER A 26 10.04 -2.95 4.48
C SER A 26 10.11 -1.51 5.02
N SER A 27 10.81 -1.27 6.14
CA SER A 27 10.97 0.10 6.68
C SER A 27 11.72 1.05 5.73
N ILE A 28 12.50 0.54 4.78
CA ILE A 28 13.14 1.38 3.74
C ILE A 28 12.10 2.07 2.83
N LEU A 29 10.90 1.51 2.71
CA LEU A 29 9.81 2.10 1.92
C LEU A 29 9.37 3.45 2.47
N VAL A 30 9.54 3.71 3.77
CA VAL A 30 9.26 5.01 4.40
C VAL A 30 10.03 6.15 3.72
N ILE A 31 11.25 5.89 3.27
CA ILE A 31 12.03 6.88 2.52
C ILE A 31 11.32 7.22 1.20
N ALA A 32 10.85 6.22 0.47
CA ALA A 32 10.11 6.43 -0.77
C ALA A 32 8.75 7.12 -0.53
N GLU A 33 8.03 6.69 0.50
CA GLU A 33 6.74 7.27 0.92
C GLU A 33 6.84 8.75 1.31
N PHE A 34 7.99 9.18 1.82
CA PHE A 34 8.24 10.58 2.13
C PHE A 34 8.78 11.35 0.92
N THR A 35 9.78 10.81 0.22
CA THR A 35 10.48 11.55 -0.84
C THR A 35 9.64 11.73 -2.10
N ILE A 36 8.81 10.75 -2.48
CA ILE A 36 7.98 10.85 -3.69
C ILE A 36 6.94 11.97 -3.56
N PRO A 37 6.12 12.06 -2.49
CA PRO A 37 5.21 13.18 -2.29
C PRO A 37 5.92 14.53 -2.17
N LEU A 38 7.07 14.59 -1.51
CA LEU A 38 7.85 15.80 -1.40
C LEU A 38 8.28 16.32 -2.77
N LEU A 39 8.83 15.46 -3.62
CA LEU A 39 9.20 15.82 -5.00
C LEU A 39 7.98 16.25 -5.82
N ALA A 40 6.83 15.60 -5.65
CA ALA A 40 5.59 15.97 -6.32
C ALA A 40 5.13 17.38 -5.91
N ILE A 41 5.21 17.74 -4.62
CA ILE A 41 4.87 19.07 -4.11
C ILE A 41 5.85 20.12 -4.64
N MET A 42 7.15 19.81 -4.67
CA MET A 42 8.16 20.71 -5.24
C MET A 42 7.95 20.96 -6.72
N ALA A 43 7.63 19.91 -7.49
CA ALA A 43 7.30 20.03 -8.89
C ALA A 43 6.01 20.85 -9.13
N LEU A 44 4.98 20.65 -8.31
CA LEU A 44 3.75 21.43 -8.37
C LEU A 44 4.03 22.91 -8.08
N LYS A 45 4.86 23.21 -7.07
CA LYS A 45 5.29 24.58 -6.75
C LYS A 45 5.94 25.22 -7.97
N GLU A 46 6.89 24.55 -8.62
CA GLU A 46 7.60 25.08 -9.78
C GLU A 46 6.64 25.34 -10.96
N VAL A 47 5.67 24.46 -11.20
CA VAL A 47 4.63 24.67 -12.23
C VAL A 47 3.74 25.86 -11.90
N VAL A 48 3.41 26.08 -10.62
CA VAL A 48 2.59 27.21 -10.17
C VAL A 48 3.33 28.54 -10.29
N GLU A 49 4.60 28.59 -9.92
CA GLU A 49 5.44 29.79 -9.97
C GLU A 49 5.87 30.15 -11.38
N ARG A 50 6.02 29.17 -12.27
CA ARG A 50 6.49 29.34 -13.66
C ARG A 50 5.60 28.66 -14.69
N PRO A 51 4.42 29.19 -15.00
CA PRO A 51 3.50 28.57 -15.98
C PRO A 51 4.11 28.40 -17.38
N GLN A 52 5.15 29.19 -17.71
CA GLN A 52 5.85 29.10 -18.99
C GLN A 52 6.59 27.77 -19.21
N LEU A 53 6.91 27.04 -18.12
CA LEU A 53 7.51 25.71 -18.19
C LEU A 53 6.65 24.72 -19.00
N TRP A 54 5.35 24.98 -19.14
CA TRP A 54 4.48 24.19 -19.99
C TRP A 54 4.98 24.09 -21.42
N ASN A 55 5.43 25.20 -22.00
CA ASN A 55 5.90 25.21 -23.39
C ASN A 55 7.19 24.39 -23.59
N GLU A 56 8.04 24.36 -22.57
CA GLU A 56 9.30 23.61 -22.59
C GLU A 56 9.09 22.13 -22.25
N SER A 57 8.16 21.84 -21.34
CA SER A 57 7.97 20.50 -20.75
C SER A 57 6.78 19.72 -21.32
N ARG A 58 6.08 20.23 -22.34
CA ARG A 58 4.89 19.57 -22.93
C ARG A 58 5.15 18.13 -23.33
N LYS A 59 6.29 17.84 -23.96
CA LYS A 59 6.65 16.47 -24.37
C LYS A 59 6.80 15.56 -23.16
N SER A 60 7.50 16.02 -22.12
CA SER A 60 7.69 15.27 -20.88
C SER A 60 6.37 14.99 -20.19
N PHE A 61 5.46 15.97 -20.16
CA PHE A 61 4.11 15.78 -19.60
C PHE A 61 3.34 14.68 -20.34
N TYR A 62 3.29 14.71 -21.66
CA TYR A 62 2.58 13.69 -22.45
C TYR A 62 3.23 12.31 -22.34
N ILE A 63 4.55 12.23 -22.30
CA ILE A 63 5.28 10.96 -22.10
C ILE A 63 4.97 10.40 -20.70
N THR A 64 5.03 11.23 -19.67
CA THR A 64 4.72 10.79 -18.29
C THR A 64 3.28 10.35 -18.18
N PHE A 65 2.33 11.09 -18.75
CA PHE A 65 0.92 10.70 -18.77
C PHE A 65 0.70 9.39 -19.53
N ALA A 66 1.34 9.21 -20.69
CA ALA A 66 1.25 7.97 -21.47
C ALA A 66 1.85 6.77 -20.70
N LEU A 67 2.95 6.98 -19.98
CA LEU A 67 3.57 5.91 -19.19
C LEU A 67 2.72 5.57 -17.95
N THR A 68 2.25 6.54 -17.20
CA THR A 68 1.51 6.27 -15.95
C THR A 68 0.04 5.94 -16.23
N GLY A 69 -0.67 6.81 -16.92
CA GLY A 69 -2.08 6.63 -17.26
C GLY A 69 -2.28 5.54 -18.32
N GLY A 70 -1.41 5.50 -19.34
CA GLY A 70 -1.46 4.46 -20.37
C GLY A 70 -1.21 3.06 -19.81
N LEU A 71 -0.23 2.90 -18.92
CA LEU A 71 0.04 1.62 -18.27
C LEU A 71 -1.13 1.19 -17.37
N SER A 72 -1.70 2.12 -16.59
CA SER A 72 -2.88 1.84 -15.77
C SER A 72 -4.09 1.42 -16.63
N LEU A 73 -4.28 2.09 -17.77
CA LEU A 73 -5.34 1.74 -18.72
C LEU A 73 -5.12 0.36 -19.35
N LEU A 74 -3.88 0.02 -19.73
CA LEU A 74 -3.54 -1.32 -20.25
C LEU A 74 -3.83 -2.41 -19.23
N PHE A 75 -3.49 -2.20 -17.97
CA PHE A 75 -3.80 -3.14 -16.89
C PHE A 75 -5.31 -3.28 -16.65
N ALA A 76 -6.07 -2.20 -16.80
CA ALA A 76 -7.52 -2.22 -16.66
C ALA A 76 -8.22 -2.96 -17.80
N LEU A 77 -7.75 -2.80 -19.05
CA LEU A 77 -8.35 -3.38 -20.24
C LEU A 77 -7.91 -4.82 -20.51
N ALA A 78 -6.66 -5.15 -20.18
CA ALA A 78 -6.06 -6.45 -20.49
C ALA A 78 -5.31 -7.05 -19.27
N PRO A 79 -5.99 -7.24 -18.13
CA PRO A 79 -5.35 -7.72 -16.90
C PRO A 79 -4.70 -9.11 -17.07
N GLY A 80 -5.32 -10.01 -17.82
CA GLY A 80 -4.82 -11.36 -18.06
C GLY A 80 -3.66 -11.46 -19.05
N PHE A 81 -3.37 -10.40 -19.81
CA PHE A 81 -2.22 -10.38 -20.71
C PHE A 81 -0.89 -10.25 -19.95
N PHE A 82 -0.89 -9.42 -18.91
CA PHE A 82 0.32 -9.16 -18.12
C PHE A 82 0.47 -10.15 -16.96
N PHE A 83 -0.65 -10.60 -16.42
CA PHE A 83 -0.69 -11.51 -15.28
C PHE A 83 -1.60 -12.71 -15.61
N PRO A 84 -1.02 -13.78 -16.16
CA PRO A 84 -1.79 -14.97 -16.57
C PRO A 84 -2.38 -15.73 -15.37
N SER A 85 -1.81 -15.60 -14.19
CA SER A 85 -2.33 -16.14 -12.93
C SER A 85 -2.15 -15.15 -11.78
N TYR A 86 -3.15 -15.11 -10.90
CA TYR A 86 -3.15 -14.28 -9.68
C TYR A 86 -2.89 -15.12 -8.41
N VAL A 87 -2.57 -16.40 -8.57
CA VAL A 87 -2.18 -17.32 -7.49
C VAL A 87 -0.73 -17.73 -7.71
N SER A 88 0.11 -17.51 -6.69
CA SER A 88 1.51 -17.91 -6.80
C SER A 88 1.67 -19.42 -6.68
N SER A 89 2.73 -19.98 -7.26
CA SER A 89 3.03 -21.44 -7.15
C SER A 89 3.24 -21.89 -5.70
N ALA A 90 3.80 -21.05 -4.84
CA ALA A 90 3.96 -21.35 -3.43
C ALA A 90 2.61 -21.44 -2.71
N GLU A 91 1.70 -20.52 -3.00
CA GLU A 91 0.35 -20.51 -2.46
C GLU A 91 -0.49 -21.70 -2.98
N MET A 92 -0.34 -22.01 -4.26
CA MET A 92 -0.96 -23.20 -4.86
C MET A 92 -0.55 -24.48 -4.09
N ASN A 93 0.73 -24.66 -3.85
CA ASN A 93 1.25 -25.80 -3.09
C ASN A 93 0.73 -25.81 -1.64
N ALA A 94 0.66 -24.66 -1.00
CA ALA A 94 0.14 -24.55 0.37
C ALA A 94 -1.36 -24.93 0.43
N LEU A 95 -2.15 -24.45 -0.53
CA LEU A 95 -3.58 -24.79 -0.63
C LEU A 95 -3.81 -26.27 -0.95
N GLN A 96 -3.00 -26.86 -1.83
CA GLN A 96 -3.07 -28.31 -2.13
C GLN A 96 -2.80 -29.18 -0.91
N ASN A 97 -1.94 -28.74 0.00
CA ASN A 97 -1.64 -29.48 1.22
C ASN A 97 -2.68 -29.26 2.33
N ALA A 98 -3.42 -28.14 2.29
CA ALA A 98 -4.35 -27.75 3.34
C ALA A 98 -5.82 -28.12 3.05
N ILE A 99 -6.20 -28.26 1.78
CA ILE A 99 -7.59 -28.38 1.34
C ILE A 99 -7.79 -29.71 0.56
N PRO A 100 -8.90 -30.43 0.79
CA PRO A 100 -9.26 -31.63 0.00
C PRO A 100 -9.37 -31.32 -1.50
N ALA A 101 -8.96 -32.27 -2.33
CA ALA A 101 -8.85 -32.09 -3.78
C ALA A 101 -10.18 -31.73 -4.47
N ASP A 102 -11.30 -32.18 -3.93
CA ASP A 102 -12.66 -31.88 -4.42
C ASP A 102 -13.07 -30.43 -4.23
N GLN A 103 -12.56 -29.75 -3.21
CA GLN A 103 -12.85 -28.35 -2.88
C GLN A 103 -11.81 -27.37 -3.44
N LEU A 104 -10.64 -27.85 -3.81
CA LEU A 104 -9.52 -27.03 -4.24
C LEU A 104 -9.83 -26.24 -5.53
N ALA A 105 -10.39 -26.89 -6.54
CA ALA A 105 -10.65 -26.27 -7.84
C ALA A 105 -11.62 -25.07 -7.76
N PRO A 106 -12.80 -25.17 -7.11
CA PRO A 106 -13.71 -24.03 -6.99
C PRO A 106 -13.11 -22.88 -6.14
N ILE A 107 -12.32 -23.20 -5.12
CA ILE A 107 -11.66 -22.17 -4.30
C ILE A 107 -10.63 -21.40 -5.11
N LEU A 108 -9.81 -22.08 -5.91
CA LEU A 108 -8.81 -21.44 -6.76
C LEU A 108 -9.46 -20.55 -7.82
N ILE A 109 -10.52 -21.01 -8.48
CA ILE A 109 -11.24 -20.21 -9.48
C ILE A 109 -11.80 -18.94 -8.83
N ASN A 110 -12.47 -19.05 -7.70
CA ASN A 110 -13.03 -17.90 -6.99
C ASN A 110 -11.94 -16.94 -6.52
N LEU A 111 -10.83 -17.46 -6.00
CA LEU A 111 -9.70 -16.63 -5.54
C LEU A 111 -9.08 -15.84 -6.69
N GLU A 112 -8.90 -16.50 -7.85
CA GLU A 112 -8.34 -15.87 -9.04
C GLU A 112 -9.28 -14.81 -9.61
N GLU A 113 -10.58 -15.09 -9.67
CA GLU A 113 -11.59 -14.14 -10.13
C GLU A 113 -11.69 -12.91 -9.23
N ILE A 114 -11.73 -13.10 -7.91
CA ILE A 114 -11.76 -12.01 -6.94
C ILE A 114 -10.51 -11.14 -7.06
N ARG A 115 -9.32 -11.73 -7.11
CA ARG A 115 -8.06 -10.99 -7.23
C ARG A 115 -7.96 -10.22 -8.53
N LYS A 116 -8.38 -10.84 -9.63
CA LYS A 116 -8.45 -10.19 -10.94
C LYS A 116 -9.42 -9.01 -10.94
N SER A 117 -10.58 -9.17 -10.32
CA SER A 117 -11.57 -8.10 -10.17
C SER A 117 -11.03 -6.92 -9.37
N ILE A 118 -10.38 -7.19 -8.22
CA ILE A 118 -9.75 -6.16 -7.38
C ILE A 118 -8.65 -5.43 -8.19
N PHE A 119 -7.76 -6.17 -8.85
CA PHE A 119 -6.69 -5.60 -9.66
C PHE A 119 -7.23 -4.69 -10.77
N THR A 120 -8.25 -5.14 -11.49
CA THR A 120 -8.90 -4.37 -12.57
C THR A 120 -9.57 -3.11 -12.04
N SER A 121 -10.26 -3.21 -10.91
CA SER A 121 -10.88 -2.06 -10.24
C SER A 121 -9.85 -1.03 -9.79
N ASP A 122 -8.72 -1.48 -9.23
CA ASP A 122 -7.64 -0.59 -8.80
C ASP A 122 -6.90 0.04 -9.99
N ALA A 123 -6.77 -0.68 -11.10
CA ALA A 123 -6.19 -0.14 -12.33
C ALA A 123 -7.08 0.97 -12.93
N TRP A 124 -8.40 0.79 -12.97
CA TRP A 124 -9.35 1.82 -13.37
C TRP A 124 -9.29 3.04 -12.45
N ARG A 125 -9.29 2.83 -11.14
CA ARG A 125 -9.16 3.92 -10.16
C ARG A 125 -7.89 4.72 -10.41
N SER A 126 -6.74 4.04 -10.55
CA SER A 126 -5.45 4.68 -10.81
C SER A 126 -5.47 5.49 -12.11
N PHE A 127 -6.05 4.94 -13.18
CA PHE A 127 -6.21 5.65 -14.44
C PHE A 127 -7.01 6.95 -14.28
N PHE A 128 -8.15 6.90 -13.59
CA PHE A 128 -8.99 8.09 -13.41
C PHE A 128 -8.32 9.14 -12.52
N VAL A 129 -7.62 8.74 -11.47
CA VAL A 129 -6.86 9.66 -10.60
C VAL A 129 -5.77 10.37 -11.41
N VAL A 130 -5.00 9.62 -12.19
CA VAL A 130 -3.96 10.19 -13.08
C VAL A 130 -4.57 11.10 -14.15
N LEU A 131 -5.67 10.69 -14.77
CA LEU A 131 -6.37 11.48 -15.79
C LEU A 131 -6.88 12.80 -15.22
N ILE A 132 -7.57 12.77 -14.08
CA ILE A 132 -8.09 13.98 -13.43
C ILE A 132 -6.94 14.91 -13.04
N GLY A 133 -5.88 14.39 -12.43
CA GLY A 133 -4.68 15.16 -12.10
C GLY A 133 -4.04 15.81 -13.32
N ALA A 134 -3.91 15.07 -14.42
CA ALA A 134 -3.37 15.58 -15.69
C ALA A 134 -4.26 16.67 -16.30
N VAL A 135 -5.58 16.51 -16.27
CA VAL A 135 -6.54 17.51 -16.77
C VAL A 135 -6.48 18.79 -15.94
N LEU A 136 -6.37 18.70 -14.62
CA LEU A 136 -6.24 19.86 -13.74
C LEU A 136 -4.95 20.63 -14.00
N LEU A 137 -3.82 19.95 -14.13
CA LEU A 137 -2.53 20.55 -14.49
C LEU A 137 -2.57 21.21 -15.87
N TRP A 138 -3.11 20.50 -16.84
CA TRP A 138 -3.29 21.06 -18.18
C TRP A 138 -4.19 22.29 -18.19
N GLY A 139 -5.31 22.25 -17.46
CA GLY A 139 -6.25 23.37 -17.34
C GLY A 139 -5.61 24.62 -16.71
N TYR A 140 -4.73 24.42 -15.74
CA TYR A 140 -3.95 25.50 -15.14
C TYR A 140 -2.95 26.09 -16.16
N CYS A 141 -2.17 25.24 -16.80
CA CYS A 141 -1.18 25.67 -17.79
C CYS A 141 -1.82 26.32 -19.03
N ALA A 142 -3.07 25.98 -19.34
CA ALA A 142 -3.86 26.62 -20.39
C ALA A 142 -4.51 27.96 -19.94
N GLY A 143 -4.25 28.42 -18.71
CA GLY A 143 -4.78 29.65 -18.15
C GLY A 143 -6.28 29.63 -17.78
N LYS A 144 -6.89 28.42 -17.76
CA LYS A 144 -8.33 28.26 -17.45
C LYS A 144 -8.60 28.10 -15.94
N LEU A 145 -7.58 27.75 -15.15
CA LEU A 145 -7.69 27.54 -13.72
C LEU A 145 -6.76 28.49 -12.95
N LYS A 146 -7.20 28.96 -11.79
CA LYS A 146 -6.37 29.71 -10.85
C LYS A 146 -5.53 28.73 -10.01
N ALA A 147 -4.33 29.17 -9.60
CA ALA A 147 -3.41 28.34 -8.80
C ALA A 147 -4.04 27.80 -7.52
N GLN A 148 -4.78 28.63 -6.80
CA GLN A 148 -5.48 28.24 -5.57
C GLN A 148 -6.50 27.11 -5.81
N LEU A 149 -7.23 27.19 -6.94
CA LEU A 149 -8.21 26.19 -7.31
C LEU A 149 -7.53 24.88 -7.72
N LEU A 150 -6.43 24.95 -8.48
CA LEU A 150 -5.62 23.79 -8.83
C LEU A 150 -5.16 23.04 -7.59
N VAL A 151 -4.51 23.74 -6.65
CA VAL A 151 -3.98 23.13 -5.42
C VAL A 151 -5.11 22.54 -4.58
N GLY A 152 -6.23 23.26 -4.41
CA GLY A 152 -7.38 22.78 -3.67
C GLY A 152 -8.00 21.51 -4.28
N LEU A 153 -8.16 21.47 -5.61
CA LEU A 153 -8.72 20.31 -6.31
C LEU A 153 -7.79 19.10 -6.28
N LEU A 154 -6.47 19.31 -6.42
CA LEU A 154 -5.48 18.23 -6.27
C LEU A 154 -5.45 17.69 -4.84
N ALA A 155 -5.50 18.56 -3.83
CA ALA A 155 -5.57 18.13 -2.44
C ALA A 155 -6.86 17.34 -2.16
N LEU A 156 -8.00 17.79 -2.68
CA LEU A 156 -9.26 17.07 -2.56
C LEU A 156 -9.20 15.69 -3.26
N LEU A 157 -8.62 15.63 -4.46
CA LEU A 157 -8.43 14.39 -5.21
C LEU A 157 -7.60 13.38 -4.40
N CYS A 158 -6.46 13.82 -3.85
CA CYS A 158 -5.62 12.98 -3.00
C CYS A 158 -6.38 12.53 -1.73
N LEU A 159 -7.12 13.42 -1.09
CA LEU A 159 -7.87 13.10 0.12
C LEU A 159 -8.95 12.05 -0.15
N VAL A 160 -9.73 12.20 -1.24
CA VAL A 160 -10.77 11.25 -1.62
C VAL A 160 -10.15 9.88 -1.97
N ASP A 161 -9.05 9.88 -2.73
CA ASP A 161 -8.36 8.64 -3.09
C ASP A 161 -7.81 7.91 -1.86
N MET A 162 -7.08 8.60 -1.01
CA MET A 162 -6.53 8.05 0.25
C MET A 162 -7.63 7.57 1.20
N TRP A 163 -8.73 8.33 1.32
CA TRP A 163 -9.87 7.93 2.14
C TRP A 163 -10.49 6.63 1.66
N SER A 164 -10.70 6.49 0.35
CA SER A 164 -11.29 5.29 -0.24
C SER A 164 -10.42 4.05 -0.04
N VAL A 165 -9.09 4.20 -0.11
CA VAL A 165 -8.14 3.12 0.16
C VAL A 165 -8.13 2.75 1.64
N ASN A 166 -8.06 3.76 2.52
CA ASN A 166 -8.00 3.51 3.97
C ASN A 166 -9.23 2.77 4.49
N LYS A 167 -10.42 3.06 3.94
CA LYS A 167 -11.66 2.35 4.30
C LYS A 167 -11.66 0.86 3.94
N ARG A 168 -10.80 0.40 3.04
CA ARG A 168 -10.63 -1.05 2.76
C ARG A 168 -9.89 -1.76 3.88
N TYR A 169 -8.97 -1.07 4.57
CA TYR A 169 -8.14 -1.64 5.63
C TYR A 169 -8.71 -1.38 7.02
N LEU A 170 -9.42 -0.25 7.18
CA LEU A 170 -10.02 0.19 8.43
C LEU A 170 -11.51 0.46 8.20
N TYR A 171 -12.32 -0.60 8.16
CA TYR A 171 -13.76 -0.50 8.05
C TYR A 171 -14.43 -0.44 9.43
N ASP A 172 -15.65 0.05 9.48
CA ASP A 172 -16.32 0.43 10.73
C ASP A 172 -16.53 -0.75 11.69
N GLU A 173 -16.64 -1.98 11.17
CA GLU A 173 -16.79 -3.21 11.98
C GLU A 173 -15.53 -3.56 12.79
N GLN A 174 -14.36 -3.01 12.41
CA GLN A 174 -13.12 -3.21 13.20
C GLN A 174 -13.02 -2.26 14.38
N PHE A 175 -13.90 -1.26 14.48
CA PHE A 175 -13.94 -0.33 15.60
C PHE A 175 -14.95 -0.82 16.64
N VAL A 176 -14.45 -1.26 17.78
CA VAL A 176 -15.26 -1.69 18.91
C VAL A 176 -15.49 -0.51 19.85
N ALA A 177 -16.68 -0.40 20.41
CA ALA A 177 -16.98 0.63 21.40
C ALA A 177 -16.02 0.51 22.59
N LYS A 178 -15.45 1.64 23.00
CA LYS A 178 -14.49 1.72 24.08
C LYS A 178 -15.11 1.07 25.36
N GLY A 179 -14.51 -0.01 25.82
CA GLY A 179 -14.92 -0.71 27.04
C GLY A 179 -15.65 -2.03 26.85
N THR A 180 -16.04 -2.43 25.63
CA THR A 180 -16.84 -3.64 25.42
C THR A 180 -16.01 -4.90 25.23
N GLU A 181 -14.89 -4.84 24.50
CA GLU A 181 -14.03 -6.02 24.25
C GLU A 181 -12.60 -5.89 24.78
N MET A 182 -12.14 -4.69 25.09
CA MET A 182 -10.80 -4.49 25.62
C MET A 182 -10.68 -4.75 27.11
N GLN A 183 -11.80 -4.75 27.87
CA GLN A 183 -11.77 -5.01 29.31
C GLN A 183 -11.16 -6.38 29.65
N PRO A 184 -11.49 -7.50 28.99
CA PRO A 184 -10.88 -8.79 29.31
C PRO A 184 -9.36 -8.84 29.06
N PHE A 185 -8.85 -8.04 28.11
CA PHE A 185 -7.41 -7.96 27.82
C PHE A 185 -6.66 -6.95 28.68
N LEU A 186 -7.38 -5.98 29.26
CA LEU A 186 -6.81 -4.96 30.14
C LEU A 186 -6.97 -5.32 31.62
N GLU A 187 -7.85 -6.26 31.97
CA GLU A 187 -7.95 -6.75 33.31
C GLU A 187 -6.83 -7.74 33.57
N PRO A 188 -5.94 -7.46 34.54
CA PRO A 188 -4.85 -8.36 34.88
C PRO A 188 -5.41 -9.71 35.37
N SER A 189 -4.88 -10.78 34.78
CA SER A 189 -5.19 -12.14 35.28
C SER A 189 -4.74 -12.31 36.71
N GLU A 190 -5.17 -13.38 37.38
CA GLU A 190 -4.71 -13.67 38.77
C GLU A 190 -3.18 -13.84 38.83
N THR A 191 -2.58 -14.37 37.77
CA THR A 191 -1.11 -14.46 37.63
C THR A 191 -0.49 -13.08 37.51
N ASP A 192 -1.07 -12.20 36.69
CA ASP A 192 -0.59 -10.82 36.54
C ASP A 192 -0.71 -10.04 37.84
N LYS A 193 -1.80 -10.24 38.57
CA LYS A 193 -1.97 -9.61 39.87
C LYS A 193 -0.90 -10.05 40.90
N GLN A 194 -0.46 -11.31 40.85
CA GLN A 194 0.62 -11.80 41.68
C GLN A 194 1.96 -11.19 41.25
N ILE A 195 2.24 -11.12 39.93
CA ILE A 195 3.46 -10.52 39.39
C ILE A 195 3.52 -9.02 39.74
N LEU A 196 2.41 -8.30 39.64
CA LEU A 196 2.30 -6.87 39.94
C LEU A 196 2.49 -6.54 41.45
N GLN A 197 2.49 -7.54 42.34
CA GLN A 197 2.84 -7.35 43.75
C GLN A 197 4.34 -7.14 43.95
N ASP A 198 5.17 -7.69 43.08
CA ASP A 198 6.60 -7.41 43.07
C ASP A 198 6.85 -6.02 42.46
N LYS A 199 7.35 -5.13 43.27
CA LYS A 199 7.66 -3.74 42.90
C LYS A 199 9.15 -3.51 42.59
N SER A 200 9.94 -4.58 42.51
CA SER A 200 11.32 -4.44 42.08
C SER A 200 11.38 -4.01 40.63
N LEU A 201 12.34 -3.17 40.26
CA LEU A 201 12.50 -2.69 38.86
C LEU A 201 13.32 -3.67 38.01
N ASP A 202 13.91 -4.67 38.60
CA ASP A 202 14.91 -5.54 37.98
C ASP A 202 14.43 -6.97 37.71
N TYR A 203 13.10 -7.22 37.70
CA TYR A 203 12.60 -8.56 37.38
C TYR A 203 12.25 -8.71 35.89
N ARG A 204 12.33 -9.96 35.44
CA ARG A 204 11.87 -10.36 34.09
C ARG A 204 10.85 -11.48 34.23
N VAL A 205 9.77 -11.38 33.46
CA VAL A 205 8.72 -12.41 33.43
C VAL A 205 8.99 -13.30 32.20
N LEU A 206 9.07 -14.61 32.41
CA LEU A 206 9.12 -15.60 31.36
C LEU A 206 7.76 -16.25 31.22
N ASN A 207 7.07 -15.97 30.12
CA ASN A 207 5.81 -16.63 29.79
C ASN A 207 6.11 -17.97 29.10
N LEU A 208 5.78 -19.09 29.77
CA LEU A 208 6.00 -20.44 29.21
C LEU A 208 4.76 -20.99 28.49
N SER A 209 3.62 -20.28 28.54
CA SER A 209 2.39 -20.70 27.86
C SER A 209 2.38 -20.40 26.37
N VAL A 210 3.26 -19.51 25.90
CA VAL A 210 3.37 -19.08 24.50
C VAL A 210 4.79 -19.25 23.99
N ASN A 211 4.92 -19.47 22.69
CA ASN A 211 6.23 -19.52 22.06
C ASN A 211 6.73 -18.09 21.80
N THR A 212 7.66 -17.64 22.62
CA THR A 212 8.24 -16.27 22.61
C THR A 212 8.81 -15.83 21.25
N PHE A 213 9.07 -16.77 20.35
CA PHE A 213 9.62 -16.49 19.02
C PHE A 213 8.56 -16.32 17.93
N ASN A 214 7.33 -16.76 18.16
CA ASN A 214 6.24 -16.74 17.18
C ASN A 214 5.15 -15.70 17.46
N GLU A 215 5.14 -15.10 18.65
CA GLU A 215 4.18 -14.07 19.05
C GLU A 215 4.90 -12.73 19.22
N ASN A 216 5.14 -12.06 18.10
CA ASN A 216 5.48 -10.63 18.04
C ASN A 216 4.54 -9.94 17.08
#